data_756dcc39217c2f7c79ef225c13250129
#
_entry.id   756dcc39217c2f7c79ef225c13250129
#
_cell.length_a   1.000
_cell.length_b   1.000
_cell.length_c   1.000
_cell.angle_alpha   90.00
_cell.angle_beta   90.00
_cell.angle_gamma   90.00
#
_symmetry.space_group_name_H-M   'P 1'
#
loop_
_entity.id
_entity.type
_entity.pdbx_description
1 polymer ?
#
loop_
_entity_poly.entity_id
_entity_poly.type
_entity_poly.pdbx_seq_one_letter_code
_entity_poly.pdbx_strand_id
1 'polypeptide(L)'
;GYKLLITVGFMLIVVYQYYMYFLIHPNLNIESLYIPNFLKGLGHGILYISLTIYVAKTVPFEHFFQGLCVLSFIRTSIATPLGTAILIRRLKYMQQDNIGLISRKMDLVKEWMPDVSIQQLYEEVTRQTLLTSLKELFGAVCIVGTIFLLFLLSQKVWRKLLRYVCLLYTSD
;
A
#
# COMPACT_ATOMS: atom_id res chain seq x y z
N GLY A 1 19.47 -10.86 -9.66
CA GLY A 1 19.78 -9.48 -10.00
C GLY A 1 18.80 -8.49 -9.36
N TYR A 2 19.13 -7.20 -9.39
CA TYR A 2 18.35 -6.12 -8.76
C TYR A 2 16.84 -6.10 -9.12
N LYS A 3 16.48 -6.55 -10.32
CA LYS A 3 15.07 -6.65 -10.77
C LYS A 3 14.27 -7.69 -9.96
N LEU A 4 14.90 -8.76 -9.53
CA LEU A 4 14.28 -9.75 -8.67
C LEU A 4 14.04 -9.18 -7.28
N LEU A 5 15.03 -8.45 -6.73
CA LEU A 5 14.91 -7.79 -5.44
C LEU A 5 13.78 -6.76 -5.43
N ILE A 6 13.64 -5.96 -6.51
CA ILE A 6 12.51 -5.02 -6.64
C ILE A 6 11.17 -5.77 -6.61
N THR A 7 11.05 -6.87 -7.34
CA THR A 7 9.81 -7.67 -7.37
C THR A 7 9.50 -8.26 -5.99
N VAL A 8 10.51 -8.81 -5.30
CA VAL A 8 10.35 -9.38 -3.95
C VAL A 8 9.98 -8.30 -2.94
N GLY A 9 10.67 -7.16 -2.94
CA GLY A 9 10.36 -6.05 -2.05
C GLY A 9 8.94 -5.51 -2.25
N PHE A 10 8.51 -5.39 -3.51
CA PHE A 10 7.16 -4.96 -3.82
C PHE A 10 6.11 -6.00 -3.42
N MET A 11 6.39 -7.30 -3.63
CA MET A 11 5.53 -8.39 -3.19
C MET A 11 5.31 -8.38 -1.67
N LEU A 12 6.36 -8.14 -0.88
CA LEU A 12 6.25 -8.03 0.58
C LEU A 12 5.35 -6.86 1.00
N ILE A 13 5.43 -5.72 0.30
CA ILE A 13 4.54 -4.58 0.57
C ILE A 13 3.09 -4.92 0.25
N VAL A 14 2.83 -5.60 -0.86
CA VAL A 14 1.48 -6.03 -1.23
C VAL A 14 0.93 -7.03 -0.19
N VAL A 15 1.73 -8.00 0.24
CA VAL A 15 1.35 -8.93 1.31
C VAL A 15 1.04 -8.20 2.61
N TYR A 16 1.85 -7.20 2.99
CA TYR A 16 1.55 -6.33 4.13
C TYR A 16 0.19 -5.65 4.00
N GLN A 17 -0.16 -5.13 2.82
CA GLN A 17 -1.45 -4.46 2.59
C GLN A 17 -2.63 -5.44 2.75
N TYR A 18 -2.50 -6.65 2.21
CA TYR A 18 -3.51 -7.71 2.39
C TYR A 18 -3.65 -8.08 3.87
N TYR A 19 -2.53 -8.25 4.58
CA TYR A 19 -2.54 -8.58 5.99
C TYR A 19 -3.27 -7.50 6.81
N MET A 20 -2.99 -6.22 6.54
CA MET A 20 -3.66 -5.10 7.19
C MET A 20 -5.16 -5.05 6.88
N TYR A 21 -5.55 -5.32 5.63
CA TYR A 21 -6.95 -5.37 5.23
C TYR A 21 -7.77 -6.38 6.06
N PHE A 22 -7.22 -7.56 6.30
CA PHE A 22 -7.89 -8.58 7.12
C PHE A 22 -7.80 -8.31 8.62
N LEU A 23 -6.73 -7.66 9.07
CA LEU A 23 -6.48 -7.39 10.49
C LEU A 23 -7.34 -6.26 11.05
N ILE A 24 -7.76 -5.29 10.23
CA ILE A 24 -8.56 -4.15 10.69
C ILE A 24 -9.96 -4.62 11.12
N HIS A 25 -10.17 -4.68 12.45
CA HIS A 25 -11.46 -4.95 13.08
C HIS A 25 -11.54 -4.20 14.42
N PRO A 26 -12.75 -4.02 15.00
CA PRO A 26 -12.96 -3.21 16.21
C PRO A 26 -12.16 -3.65 17.44
N ASN A 27 -11.88 -4.96 17.56
CA ASN A 27 -11.17 -5.56 18.69
C ASN A 27 -9.68 -5.85 18.36
N LEU A 28 -9.06 -4.99 17.54
CA LEU A 28 -7.66 -5.13 17.15
C LEU A 28 -6.74 -5.03 18.37
N ASN A 29 -5.95 -6.08 18.63
CA ASN A 29 -4.89 -6.04 19.62
C ASN A 29 -3.62 -5.40 19.01
N ILE A 30 -2.96 -4.52 19.77
CA ILE A 30 -1.74 -3.82 19.37
C ILE A 30 -0.62 -4.81 19.01
N GLU A 31 -0.55 -5.95 19.71
CA GLU A 31 0.44 -7.00 19.43
C GLU A 31 0.33 -7.57 18.01
N SER A 32 -0.88 -7.63 17.46
CA SER A 32 -1.10 -8.12 16.10
C SER A 32 -0.49 -7.22 15.01
N LEU A 33 -0.15 -5.97 15.34
CA LEU A 33 0.46 -5.02 14.42
C LEU A 33 1.97 -5.22 14.25
N TYR A 34 2.65 -5.99 15.10
CA TYR A 34 4.10 -6.20 15.00
C TYR A 34 4.50 -6.91 13.70
N ILE A 35 3.79 -7.98 13.35
CA ILE A 35 4.08 -8.78 12.15
C ILE A 35 3.92 -7.95 10.86
N PRO A 36 2.77 -7.27 10.62
CA PRO A 36 2.64 -6.47 9.41
C PRO A 36 3.63 -5.29 9.36
N ASN A 37 3.92 -4.63 10.48
CA ASN A 37 4.91 -3.56 10.50
C ASN A 37 6.33 -4.06 10.18
N PHE A 38 6.71 -5.23 10.66
CA PHE A 38 7.98 -5.87 10.30
C PHE A 38 8.03 -6.17 8.80
N LEU A 39 6.96 -6.73 8.25
CA LEU A 39 6.85 -7.04 6.81
C LEU A 39 6.97 -5.79 5.94
N LYS A 40 6.30 -4.70 6.35
CA LYS A 40 6.41 -3.37 5.73
C LYS A 40 7.85 -2.86 5.75
N GLY A 41 8.52 -2.95 6.90
CA GLY A 41 9.92 -2.52 7.07
C GLY A 41 10.86 -3.29 6.15
N LEU A 42 10.74 -4.62 6.11
CA LEU A 42 11.51 -5.47 5.20
C LEU A 42 11.27 -5.12 3.73
N GLY A 43 10.02 -4.99 3.31
CA GLY A 43 9.67 -4.65 1.93
C GLY A 43 10.28 -3.32 1.49
N HIS A 44 10.17 -2.28 2.33
CA HIS A 44 10.77 -0.97 2.05
C HIS A 44 12.30 -1.01 2.05
N GLY A 45 12.92 -1.75 2.96
CA GLY A 45 14.37 -1.93 3.01
C GLY A 45 14.92 -2.58 1.74
N ILE A 46 14.31 -3.69 1.31
CA ILE A 46 14.68 -4.39 0.08
C ILE A 46 14.51 -3.49 -1.15
N LEU A 47 13.43 -2.72 -1.24
CA LEU A 47 13.22 -1.78 -2.34
C LEU A 47 14.29 -0.68 -2.36
N TYR A 48 14.61 -0.12 -1.19
CA TYR A 48 15.63 0.93 -1.10
C TYR A 48 17.00 0.43 -1.55
N ILE A 49 17.44 -0.72 -1.05
CA ILE A 49 18.70 -1.37 -1.46
C ILE A 49 18.71 -1.63 -2.96
N SER A 50 17.60 -2.12 -3.50
CA SER A 50 17.48 -2.42 -4.93
C SER A 50 17.61 -1.19 -5.82
N LEU A 51 17.01 -0.07 -5.40
CA LEU A 51 17.11 1.22 -6.09
C LEU A 51 18.54 1.79 -6.00
N THR A 52 19.19 1.67 -4.85
CA THR A 52 20.59 2.08 -4.65
C THR A 52 21.51 1.30 -5.60
N ILE A 53 21.35 -0.02 -5.69
CA ILE A 53 22.13 -0.86 -6.62
C ILE A 53 21.84 -0.47 -8.07
N TYR A 54 20.60 -0.12 -8.40
CA TYR A 54 20.24 0.35 -9.74
C TYR A 54 20.96 1.66 -10.08
N VAL A 55 20.95 2.65 -9.18
CA VAL A 55 21.67 3.92 -9.34
C VAL A 55 23.17 3.66 -9.52
N ALA A 56 23.78 2.82 -8.67
CA ALA A 56 25.19 2.47 -8.74
C ALA A 56 25.61 1.83 -10.07
N LYS A 57 24.69 1.15 -10.75
CA LYS A 57 24.97 0.53 -12.06
C LYS A 57 24.71 1.45 -13.24
N THR A 58 23.90 2.48 -13.07
CA THR A 58 23.43 3.33 -14.16
C THR A 58 24.17 4.65 -14.22
N VAL A 59 24.60 5.17 -13.08
CA VAL A 59 25.26 6.47 -12.94
C VAL A 59 26.77 6.28 -12.82
N PRO A 60 27.61 7.06 -13.53
CA PRO A 60 29.06 7.05 -13.34
C PRO A 60 29.43 7.32 -11.87
N PHE A 61 30.54 6.73 -11.42
CA PHE A 61 30.96 6.81 -10.01
C PHE A 61 31.11 8.25 -9.51
N GLU A 62 31.57 9.16 -10.38
CA GLU A 62 31.72 10.59 -10.08
C GLU A 62 30.41 11.26 -9.67
N HIS A 63 29.26 10.81 -10.21
CA HIS A 63 27.93 11.35 -9.93
C HIS A 63 27.07 10.45 -9.05
N PHE A 64 27.62 9.36 -8.53
CA PHE A 64 26.88 8.36 -7.75
C PHE A 64 26.20 8.99 -6.51
N PHE A 65 26.95 9.78 -5.73
CA PHE A 65 26.40 10.45 -4.55
C PHE A 65 25.32 11.48 -4.90
N GLN A 66 25.49 12.21 -6.00
CA GLN A 66 24.46 13.14 -6.49
C GLN A 66 23.18 12.39 -6.86
N GLY A 67 23.30 11.24 -7.55
CA GLY A 67 22.17 10.38 -7.88
C GLY A 67 21.43 9.85 -6.65
N LEU A 68 22.15 9.48 -5.58
CA LEU A 68 21.54 9.06 -4.31
C LEU A 68 20.82 10.22 -3.61
N CYS A 69 21.42 11.41 -3.60
CA CYS A 69 20.79 12.60 -3.02
C CYS A 69 19.48 12.94 -3.74
N VAL A 70 19.50 12.94 -5.08
CA VAL A 70 18.29 13.19 -5.89
C VAL A 70 17.22 12.14 -5.61
N LEU A 71 17.59 10.85 -5.59
CA LEU A 71 16.66 9.76 -5.27
C LEU A 71 16.02 9.93 -3.89
N SER A 72 16.83 10.26 -2.87
CA SER A 72 16.37 10.50 -1.51
C SER A 72 15.45 11.72 -1.43
N PHE A 73 15.81 12.81 -2.11
CA PHE A 73 15.00 14.03 -2.17
C PHE A 73 13.64 13.77 -2.82
N ILE A 74 13.59 13.11 -3.97
CA ILE A 74 12.33 12.77 -4.65
C ILE A 74 11.46 11.92 -3.72
N ARG A 75 12.04 10.92 -3.05
CA ARG A 75 11.30 10.03 -2.15
C ARG A 75 10.71 10.78 -0.95
N THR A 76 11.52 11.57 -0.25
CA THR A 76 11.12 12.21 1.02
C THR A 76 10.32 13.47 0.82
N SER A 77 10.74 14.33 -0.12
CA SER A 77 10.15 15.65 -0.30
C SER A 77 8.99 15.69 -1.28
N ILE A 78 8.89 14.73 -2.20
CA ILE A 78 7.85 14.71 -3.22
C ILE A 78 6.92 13.51 -3.05
N ALA A 79 7.45 12.29 -3.14
CA ALA A 79 6.62 11.09 -3.20
C ALA A 79 5.84 10.84 -1.90
N THR A 80 6.48 11.00 -0.75
CA THR A 80 5.84 10.77 0.56
C THR A 80 4.73 11.79 0.85
N PRO A 81 4.93 13.11 0.76
CA PRO A 81 3.86 14.08 1.01
C PRO A 81 2.71 13.97 0.00
N LEU A 82 3.01 13.79 -1.29
CA LEU A 82 1.98 13.60 -2.32
C LEU A 82 1.15 12.34 -2.06
N GLY A 83 1.80 11.20 -1.82
CA GLY A 83 1.12 9.96 -1.50
C GLY A 83 0.24 10.09 -0.26
N THR A 84 0.76 10.69 0.80
CA THR A 84 0.00 10.93 2.04
C THR A 84 -1.19 11.87 1.81
N ALA A 85 -1.02 12.95 1.07
CA ALA A 85 -2.10 13.89 0.77
C ALA A 85 -3.24 13.22 -0.03
N ILE A 86 -2.91 12.42 -1.04
CA ILE A 86 -3.89 11.65 -1.83
C ILE A 86 -4.65 10.66 -0.93
N LEU A 87 -3.93 9.90 -0.09
CA LEU A 87 -4.54 8.91 0.80
C LEU A 87 -5.44 9.55 1.85
N ILE A 88 -5.00 10.65 2.48
CA ILE A 88 -5.80 11.40 3.47
C ILE A 88 -7.06 11.99 2.81
N ARG A 89 -6.93 12.58 1.63
CA ARG A 89 -8.08 13.11 0.89
C ARG A 89 -9.10 12.00 0.58
N ARG A 90 -8.61 10.86 0.12
CA ARG A 90 -9.46 9.69 -0.17
C ARG A 90 -10.14 9.15 1.09
N LEU A 91 -9.38 9.04 2.18
CA LEU A 91 -9.91 8.59 3.47
C LEU A 91 -11.02 9.52 3.99
N LYS A 92 -10.82 10.84 3.94
CA LYS A 92 -11.84 11.82 4.34
C LYS A 92 -13.12 11.70 3.51
N TYR A 93 -12.99 11.51 2.20
CA TYR A 93 -14.13 11.32 1.31
C TYR A 93 -14.92 10.04 1.69
N MET A 94 -14.23 8.91 1.81
CA MET A 94 -14.84 7.65 2.24
C MET A 94 -15.48 7.74 3.62
N GLN A 95 -14.86 8.47 4.55
CA GLN A 95 -15.40 8.67 5.89
C GLN A 95 -16.71 9.47 5.86
N GLN A 96 -16.81 10.50 5.02
CA GLN A 96 -18.06 11.28 4.86
C GLN A 96 -19.19 10.41 4.28
N ASP A 97 -18.90 9.60 3.27
CA ASP A 97 -19.88 8.67 2.68
C ASP A 97 -20.35 7.64 3.70
N ASN A 98 -19.42 7.03 4.45
CA ASN A 98 -19.71 6.02 5.45
C ASN A 98 -20.49 6.59 6.66
N ILE A 99 -20.21 7.83 7.11
CA ILE A 99 -21.02 8.52 8.13
C ILE A 99 -22.46 8.66 7.64
N GLY A 100 -22.69 9.08 6.41
CA GLY A 100 -24.02 9.21 5.83
C GLY A 100 -24.80 7.88 5.79
N LEU A 101 -24.10 6.77 5.51
CA LEU A 101 -24.71 5.43 5.47
C LEU A 101 -25.03 4.91 6.88
N ILE A 102 -24.13 5.12 7.84
CA ILE A 102 -24.30 4.63 9.21
C ILE A 102 -25.36 5.47 9.94
N SER A 103 -25.36 6.80 9.76
CA SER A 103 -26.34 7.67 10.41
C SER A 103 -27.78 7.33 10.03
N ARG A 104 -28.04 6.93 8.80
CA ARG A 104 -29.37 6.44 8.36
C ARG A 104 -29.82 5.18 9.10
N LYS A 105 -28.89 4.36 9.59
CA LYS A 105 -29.18 3.15 10.38
C LYS A 105 -29.28 3.45 11.88
N MET A 106 -28.78 4.59 12.34
CA MET A 106 -28.79 4.97 13.75
C MET A 106 -30.21 5.18 14.30
N ASP A 107 -31.12 5.70 13.49
CA ASP A 107 -32.52 5.90 13.93
C ASP A 107 -33.16 4.56 14.31
N LEU A 108 -32.84 3.49 13.60
CA LEU A 108 -33.29 2.13 13.91
C LEU A 108 -32.64 1.57 15.19
N VAL A 109 -31.35 1.87 15.44
CA VAL A 109 -30.64 1.38 16.64
C VAL A 109 -31.08 2.10 17.90
N LYS A 110 -31.42 3.39 17.83
CA LYS A 110 -31.91 4.18 18.97
C LYS A 110 -33.23 3.65 19.53
N GLU A 111 -34.06 3.10 18.67
CA GLU A 111 -35.34 2.48 19.08
C GLU A 111 -35.13 1.21 19.91
N TRP A 112 -34.02 0.49 19.73
CA TRP A 112 -33.66 -0.77 20.39
C TRP A 112 -32.78 -0.58 21.65
N MET A 113 -32.12 0.57 21.81
CA MET A 113 -31.19 0.87 22.91
C MET A 113 -31.47 2.25 23.54
N PRO A 114 -32.59 2.41 24.31
CA PRO A 114 -32.99 3.70 24.88
C PRO A 114 -32.02 4.26 25.92
N ASP A 115 -31.19 3.41 26.58
CA ASP A 115 -30.32 3.79 27.71
C ASP A 115 -28.93 4.28 27.30
N VAL A 116 -28.57 4.28 26.00
CA VAL A 116 -27.25 4.73 25.51
C VAL A 116 -27.27 6.24 25.29
N SER A 117 -26.31 6.96 25.90
CA SER A 117 -26.18 8.40 25.65
C SER A 117 -25.85 8.69 24.19
N ILE A 118 -26.42 9.77 23.64
CA ILE A 118 -26.20 10.20 22.27
C ILE A 118 -24.70 10.39 21.98
N GLN A 119 -23.94 10.84 22.96
CA GLN A 119 -22.51 11.08 22.85
C GLN A 119 -21.71 9.78 22.67
N GLN A 120 -22.02 8.76 23.47
CA GLN A 120 -21.39 7.43 23.35
C GLN A 120 -21.72 6.78 21.99
N LEU A 121 -22.95 6.93 21.53
CA LEU A 121 -23.38 6.43 20.23
C LEU A 121 -22.63 7.13 19.11
N TYR A 122 -22.45 8.45 19.18
CA TYR A 122 -21.70 9.23 18.20
C TYR A 122 -20.22 8.82 18.13
N GLU A 123 -19.57 8.63 19.29
CA GLU A 123 -18.17 8.18 19.36
C GLU A 123 -17.99 6.79 18.74
N GLU A 124 -18.90 5.86 19.04
CA GLU A 124 -18.83 4.51 18.48
C GLU A 124 -19.07 4.51 16.96
N VAL A 125 -20.04 5.30 16.48
CA VAL A 125 -20.28 5.47 15.04
C VAL A 125 -19.07 6.06 14.34
N THR A 126 -18.45 7.07 14.93
CA THR A 126 -17.25 7.70 14.37
C THR A 126 -16.09 6.70 14.29
N ARG A 127 -15.90 5.90 15.35
CA ARG A 127 -14.89 4.84 15.40
C ARG A 127 -15.13 3.77 14.34
N GLN A 128 -16.35 3.27 14.22
CA GLN A 128 -16.73 2.26 13.23
C GLN A 128 -16.59 2.79 11.79
N THR A 129 -16.98 4.03 11.57
CA THR A 129 -16.82 4.70 10.27
C THR A 129 -15.36 4.81 9.88
N LEU A 130 -14.48 5.21 10.82
CA LEU A 130 -13.05 5.29 10.58
C LEU A 130 -12.45 3.93 10.22
N LEU A 131 -12.79 2.88 10.99
CA LEU A 131 -12.30 1.52 10.74
C LEU A 131 -12.75 0.99 9.38
N THR A 132 -14.03 1.20 9.02
CA THR A 132 -14.58 0.80 7.72
C THR A 132 -13.87 1.54 6.58
N SER A 133 -13.71 2.86 6.69
CA SER A 133 -13.03 3.67 5.69
C SER A 133 -11.55 3.30 5.54
N LEU A 134 -10.86 2.98 6.65
CA LEU A 134 -9.50 2.46 6.59
C LEU A 134 -9.43 1.11 5.87
N LYS A 135 -10.36 0.21 6.18
CA LYS A 135 -10.42 -1.11 5.52
C LYS A 135 -10.65 -0.99 4.02
N GLU A 136 -11.57 -0.13 3.59
CA GLU A 136 -11.81 0.18 2.18
C GLU A 136 -10.58 0.77 1.50
N LEU A 137 -9.87 1.69 2.18
CA LEU A 137 -8.64 2.29 1.68
C LEU A 137 -7.55 1.23 1.47
N PHE A 138 -7.33 0.35 2.46
CA PHE A 138 -6.38 -0.76 2.31
C PHE A 138 -6.79 -1.71 1.19
N GLY A 139 -8.09 -2.00 1.05
CA GLY A 139 -8.62 -2.81 -0.05
C GLY A 139 -8.33 -2.21 -1.42
N ALA A 140 -8.55 -0.90 -1.59
CA ALA A 140 -8.23 -0.19 -2.83
C ALA A 140 -6.73 -0.24 -3.15
N VAL A 141 -5.87 -0.03 -2.15
CA VAL A 141 -4.41 -0.11 -2.32
C VAL A 141 -3.97 -1.55 -2.65
N CYS A 142 -4.61 -2.58 -2.08
CA CYS A 142 -4.37 -3.98 -2.44
C CYS A 142 -4.66 -4.25 -3.92
N ILE A 143 -5.79 -3.77 -4.44
CA ILE A 143 -6.16 -3.96 -5.85
C ILE A 143 -5.13 -3.30 -6.75
N VAL A 144 -4.82 -2.02 -6.53
CA VAL A 144 -3.83 -1.27 -7.33
C VAL A 144 -2.44 -1.92 -7.22
N GLY A 145 -2.02 -2.32 -6.01
CA GLY A 145 -0.75 -2.99 -5.78
C GLY A 145 -0.66 -4.34 -6.51
N THR A 146 -1.73 -5.11 -6.52
CA THR A 146 -1.78 -6.40 -7.22
C THR A 146 -1.72 -6.22 -8.73
N ILE A 147 -2.46 -5.27 -9.30
CA ILE A 147 -2.40 -4.94 -10.73
C ILE A 147 -0.97 -4.55 -11.13
N PHE A 148 -0.33 -3.71 -10.33
CA PHE A 148 1.06 -3.29 -10.60
C PHE A 148 2.04 -4.46 -10.49
N LEU A 149 1.86 -5.35 -9.50
CA LEU A 149 2.66 -6.57 -9.36
C LEU A 149 2.52 -7.49 -10.58
N LEU A 150 1.29 -7.71 -11.04
CA LEU A 150 1.03 -8.50 -12.25
C LEU A 150 1.69 -7.87 -13.48
N PHE A 151 1.64 -6.55 -13.61
CA PHE A 151 2.32 -5.83 -14.69
C PHE A 151 3.84 -6.02 -14.64
N LEU A 152 4.47 -5.93 -13.47
CA LEU A 152 5.90 -6.20 -13.29
C LEU A 152 6.28 -7.64 -13.65
N LEU A 153 5.44 -8.61 -13.28
CA LEU A 153 5.67 -10.02 -13.59
C LEU A 153 5.48 -10.29 -15.07
N SER A 154 4.47 -9.70 -15.71
CA SER A 154 4.21 -9.87 -17.15
C SER A 154 5.37 -9.36 -18.00
N GLN A 155 5.97 -8.22 -17.66
CA GLN A 155 7.15 -7.71 -18.36
C GLN A 155 8.35 -8.69 -18.30
N LYS A 156 8.49 -9.43 -17.20
CA LYS A 156 9.54 -10.41 -17.01
C LYS A 156 9.32 -11.66 -17.88
N VAL A 157 8.07 -12.09 -18.00
CA VAL A 157 7.64 -13.21 -18.85
C VAL A 157 7.79 -12.83 -20.33
N TRP A 158 7.31 -11.63 -20.71
CA TRP A 158 7.37 -11.11 -22.07
C TRP A 158 8.80 -11.02 -22.61
N ARG A 159 9.75 -10.54 -21.80
CA ARG A 159 11.18 -10.49 -22.18
C ARG A 159 11.83 -11.85 -22.32
N LYS A 160 11.39 -12.86 -21.55
CA LYS A 160 11.85 -14.24 -21.75
C LYS A 160 11.30 -14.81 -23.04
N LEU A 161 10.03 -14.62 -23.32
CA LEU A 161 9.36 -15.09 -24.53
C LEU A 161 9.99 -14.48 -25.80
N LEU A 162 10.24 -13.18 -25.81
CA LEU A 162 10.94 -12.52 -26.92
C LEU A 162 12.35 -13.08 -27.14
N ARG A 163 13.09 -13.40 -26.07
CA ARG A 163 14.41 -14.02 -26.20
C ARG A 163 14.34 -15.43 -26.80
N TYR A 164 13.37 -16.23 -26.42
CA TYR A 164 13.15 -17.56 -27.01
C TYR A 164 12.75 -17.45 -28.49
N VAL A 165 11.87 -16.53 -28.84
CA VAL A 165 11.48 -16.29 -30.24
C VAL A 165 12.67 -15.81 -31.11
N CYS A 166 13.48 -14.87 -30.58
CA CYS A 166 14.70 -14.45 -31.30
C CYS A 166 15.70 -15.58 -31.47
N LEU A 167 15.89 -16.46 -30.46
CA LEU A 167 16.80 -17.60 -30.59
C LEU A 167 16.31 -18.63 -31.62
N LEU A 168 15.00 -18.85 -31.73
CA LEU A 168 14.41 -19.73 -32.74
C LEU A 168 14.55 -19.15 -34.16
N TYR A 169 14.50 -17.81 -34.29
CA TYR A 169 14.60 -17.15 -35.60
C TYR A 169 16.07 -16.97 -36.11
N THR A 170 17.06 -17.08 -35.23
CA THR A 170 18.50 -16.99 -35.57
C THR A 170 19.15 -18.36 -35.77
N SER A 171 18.38 -19.46 -35.71
CA SER A 171 18.87 -20.86 -35.89
C SER A 171 18.65 -21.41 -37.29
N ASP A 172 18.23 -20.59 -38.27
CA ASP A 172 18.23 -20.84 -39.73
C ASP A 172 19.30 -19.97 -40.36
#